data_dd5a2e5b1e16105297484c3ce8f3ad79
#
_entry.id   dd5a2e5b1e16105297484c3ce8f3ad79
#
_cell.length_a   1.000
_cell.length_b   1.000
_cell.length_c   1.000
_cell.angle_alpha   90.00
_cell.angle_beta   90.00
_cell.angle_gamma   90.00
#
_symmetry.space_group_name_H-M   'P 1'
#
loop_
_entity.id
_entity.type
_entity.pdbx_description
1 polymer ?
#
loop_
_entity_poly.entity_id
_entity_poly.type
_entity_poly.pdbx_seq_one_letter_code
_entity_poly.pdbx_strand_id
1 'polypeptide(L)'
;DKRSYSRGFGYQGGASREGWGRGVGADGFGAEFKESLTHPGQWTVGFGGFGEILPNPENRFVLSDKKDKWGLPILEFSASFGQNELQMREDMMNEAATMLEAAGFKNINAYNKQDTHIGLGIHEMGTARMGTSVKNSIVNKHNQVHEVKNVFMTDGAVMASASCVNPSLTYMAMTARAADFAVSELKKKNL
;
A
#
# COMPACT_ATOMS: atom_id res chain seq x y z
N ASP A 1 -23.59 1.25 11.54
CA ASP A 1 -22.40 1.61 12.31
C ASP A 1 -21.86 2.95 11.81
N LYS A 2 -21.86 3.97 12.69
CA LYS A 2 -21.24 5.25 12.36
C LYS A 2 -19.80 5.21 12.86
N ARG A 3 -18.89 4.75 12.03
CA ARG A 3 -17.46 4.89 12.29
C ARG A 3 -17.05 6.37 12.23
N SER A 4 -16.04 6.73 13.01
CA SER A 4 -15.56 8.13 13.10
C SER A 4 -14.64 8.52 11.96
N TYR A 5 -14.41 7.65 11.00
CA TYR A 5 -13.53 7.84 9.85
C TYR A 5 -14.22 7.46 8.53
N SER A 6 -13.71 7.97 7.43
CA SER A 6 -14.14 7.68 6.07
C SER A 6 -13.29 6.57 5.45
N ARG A 7 -13.86 5.85 4.48
CA ARG A 7 -13.27 4.72 3.78
C ARG A 7 -13.28 3.46 4.64
N GLY A 8 -12.57 2.43 4.21
CA GLY A 8 -12.52 1.14 4.84
C GLY A 8 -11.16 0.50 4.77
N PHE A 9 -11.08 -0.70 5.31
CA PHE A 9 -9.87 -1.50 5.33
C PHE A 9 -10.19 -2.96 5.03
N GLY A 10 -9.16 -3.71 4.68
CA GLY A 10 -9.19 -5.15 4.52
C GLY A 10 -7.99 -5.79 5.19
N TYR A 11 -8.00 -7.11 5.30
CA TYR A 11 -6.91 -7.86 5.87
C TYR A 11 -6.30 -8.82 4.85
N GLN A 12 -4.99 -8.97 4.91
CA GLN A 12 -4.23 -9.96 4.15
C GLN A 12 -3.30 -10.71 5.09
N GLY A 13 -3.20 -12.00 4.90
CA GLY A 13 -2.35 -12.82 5.75
C GLY A 13 -2.52 -14.29 5.48
N GLY A 14 -2.12 -15.12 6.43
CA GLY A 14 -2.20 -16.55 6.28
C GLY A 14 -1.97 -17.31 7.57
N ALA A 15 -2.14 -18.62 7.48
CA ALA A 15 -1.84 -19.56 8.55
C ALA A 15 -0.60 -20.37 8.19
N SER A 16 0.22 -20.64 9.18
CA SER A 16 1.37 -21.52 9.04
C SER A 16 1.51 -22.41 10.27
N ARG A 17 2.14 -23.55 10.09
CA ARG A 17 2.50 -24.43 11.19
C ARG A 17 3.99 -24.35 11.42
N GLU A 18 4.39 -24.21 12.68
CA GLU A 18 5.79 -24.16 13.03
C GLU A 18 6.50 -25.44 12.63
N GLY A 19 7.60 -25.31 11.89
CA GLY A 19 8.49 -26.38 11.52
C GLY A 19 9.64 -26.55 12.50
N TRP A 20 10.61 -27.37 12.13
CA TRP A 20 11.80 -27.64 12.92
C TRP A 20 12.65 -26.39 13.22
N GLY A 21 12.58 -25.37 12.34
CA GLY A 21 13.29 -24.10 12.49
C GLY A 21 12.96 -23.33 13.78
N ARG A 22 11.84 -23.66 14.47
CA ARG A 22 11.51 -23.08 15.78
C ARG A 22 12.59 -23.32 16.83
N GLY A 23 13.39 -24.37 16.65
CA GLY A 23 14.49 -24.71 17.56
C GLY A 23 15.60 -23.65 17.61
N VAL A 24 15.69 -22.76 16.64
CA VAL A 24 16.68 -21.65 16.64
C VAL A 24 16.38 -20.63 17.74
N GLY A 25 15.09 -20.40 18.05
CA GLY A 25 14.67 -19.45 19.08
C GLY A 25 14.14 -20.10 20.37
N ALA A 26 14.16 -21.42 20.47
CA ALA A 26 13.63 -22.14 21.62
C ALA A 26 14.76 -22.53 22.61
N ASP A 27 14.47 -22.38 23.89
CA ASP A 27 15.35 -22.87 24.95
C ASP A 27 15.27 -24.41 25.04
N GLY A 28 16.41 -25.08 24.84
CA GLY A 28 16.46 -26.51 24.94
C GLY A 28 17.76 -27.11 24.37
N PHE A 29 18.09 -28.31 24.79
CA PHE A 29 19.25 -29.06 24.29
C PHE A 29 19.05 -30.57 24.48
N GLY A 30 19.93 -31.36 23.86
CA GLY A 30 19.96 -32.81 24.01
C GLY A 30 19.00 -33.56 23.08
N ALA A 31 18.85 -34.85 23.33
CA ALA A 31 18.13 -35.79 22.46
C ALA A 31 16.61 -35.49 22.44
N GLU A 32 16.02 -35.26 23.60
CA GLU A 32 14.58 -34.99 23.73
C GLU A 32 14.18 -33.69 23.04
N PHE A 33 15.02 -32.65 23.15
CA PHE A 33 14.80 -31.40 22.42
C PHE A 33 14.86 -31.62 20.92
N LYS A 34 15.86 -32.33 20.42
CA LYS A 34 15.96 -32.65 18.98
C LYS A 34 14.77 -33.46 18.50
N GLU A 35 14.34 -34.45 19.27
CA GLU A 35 13.19 -35.29 18.97
C GLU A 35 11.90 -34.43 18.90
N SER A 36 11.72 -33.51 19.83
CA SER A 36 10.55 -32.61 19.82
C SER A 36 10.45 -31.78 18.54
N LEU A 37 11.58 -31.44 17.91
CA LEU A 37 11.63 -30.68 16.67
C LEU A 37 11.26 -31.51 15.43
N THR A 38 11.27 -32.84 15.52
CA THR A 38 10.81 -33.71 14.42
C THR A 38 9.28 -33.68 14.25
N HIS A 39 8.56 -33.31 15.31
CA HIS A 39 7.11 -33.17 15.27
C HIS A 39 6.72 -31.76 14.84
N PRO A 40 5.62 -31.59 14.08
CA PRO A 40 5.11 -30.27 13.76
C PRO A 40 4.73 -29.47 15.00
N GLY A 41 5.09 -28.18 15.03
CA GLY A 41 4.74 -27.27 16.11
C GLY A 41 3.29 -26.79 16.07
N GLN A 42 3.03 -25.67 16.69
CA GLN A 42 1.70 -25.08 16.76
C GLN A 42 1.30 -24.40 15.44
N TRP A 43 0.01 -24.30 15.20
CA TRP A 43 -0.51 -23.42 14.16
C TRP A 43 -0.49 -21.97 14.63
N THR A 44 -0.02 -21.11 13.75
CA THR A 44 -0.06 -19.66 13.93
C THR A 44 -0.83 -19.03 12.77
N VAL A 45 -1.58 -17.97 13.07
CA VAL A 45 -2.28 -17.14 12.09
C VAL A 45 -1.80 -15.71 12.28
N GLY A 46 -1.42 -15.07 11.19
CA GLY A 46 -1.07 -13.66 11.21
C GLY A 46 -1.67 -12.96 10.01
N PHE A 47 -2.16 -11.74 10.21
CA PHE A 47 -2.58 -10.89 9.11
C PHE A 47 -2.33 -9.41 9.43
N GLY A 48 -2.07 -8.66 8.37
CA GLY A 48 -1.92 -7.22 8.40
C GLY A 48 -3.16 -6.54 7.84
N GLY A 49 -3.53 -5.42 8.42
CA GLY A 49 -4.59 -4.56 7.93
C GLY A 49 -4.07 -3.56 6.90
N PHE A 50 -4.86 -3.34 5.86
CA PHE A 50 -4.59 -2.40 4.77
C PHE A 50 -5.76 -1.43 4.69
N GLY A 51 -5.51 -0.16 4.93
CA GLY A 51 -6.48 0.91 4.86
C GLY A 51 -6.11 1.96 3.81
N GLU A 52 -7.09 2.71 3.37
CA GLU A 52 -6.92 3.77 2.39
C GLU A 52 -6.51 5.07 3.08
N ILE A 53 -5.49 5.75 2.57
CA ILE A 53 -5.11 7.11 2.97
C ILE A 53 -5.87 8.11 2.11
N LEU A 54 -6.52 9.07 2.74
CA LEU A 54 -7.22 10.14 2.03
C LEU A 54 -6.22 11.09 1.36
N PRO A 55 -6.51 11.57 0.14
CA PRO A 55 -5.70 12.60 -0.51
C PRO A 55 -5.60 13.85 0.39
N ASN A 56 -4.37 14.26 0.67
CA ASN A 56 -4.07 15.48 1.42
C ASN A 56 -3.05 16.31 0.64
N PRO A 57 -3.31 17.59 0.33
CA PRO A 57 -2.38 18.47 -0.38
C PRO A 57 -1.03 18.63 0.32
N GLU A 58 -0.97 18.46 1.64
CA GLU A 58 0.27 18.52 2.42
C GLU A 58 1.12 17.24 2.28
N ASN A 59 0.52 16.12 1.86
CA ASN A 59 1.22 14.90 1.51
C ASN A 59 1.75 15.03 0.08
N ARG A 60 2.94 15.60 -0.06
CA ARG A 60 3.53 15.96 -1.34
C ARG A 60 5.04 15.80 -1.34
N PHE A 61 5.61 15.86 -2.52
CA PHE A 61 7.06 16.03 -2.68
C PHE A 61 7.35 17.29 -3.48
N VAL A 62 8.55 17.84 -3.26
CA VAL A 62 9.10 18.97 -4.01
C VAL A 62 10.52 18.64 -4.46
N LEU A 63 10.99 19.36 -5.48
CA LEU A 63 12.39 19.30 -5.86
C LEU A 63 13.22 20.14 -4.88
N SER A 64 14.26 19.53 -4.32
CA SER A 64 15.22 20.19 -3.46
C SER A 64 16.24 20.99 -4.26
N ASP A 65 16.84 22.00 -3.64
CA ASP A 65 18.03 22.68 -4.18
C ASP A 65 19.28 21.77 -4.17
N LYS A 66 19.26 20.70 -3.36
CA LYS A 66 20.31 19.69 -3.33
C LYS A 66 20.24 18.80 -4.56
N LYS A 67 21.41 18.44 -5.08
CA LYS A 67 21.54 17.56 -6.25
C LYS A 67 22.22 16.26 -5.88
N ASP A 68 21.88 15.21 -6.60
CA ASP A 68 22.59 13.93 -6.54
C ASP A 68 23.94 13.98 -7.30
N LYS A 69 24.63 12.85 -7.35
CA LYS A 69 25.94 12.73 -8.02
C LYS A 69 25.88 12.92 -9.56
N TRP A 70 24.70 12.90 -10.15
CA TRP A 70 24.47 13.14 -11.57
C TRP A 70 23.95 14.55 -11.87
N GLY A 71 23.80 15.39 -10.85
CA GLY A 71 23.31 16.76 -10.97
C GLY A 71 21.79 16.88 -11.01
N LEU A 72 21.03 15.81 -10.72
CA LEU A 72 19.57 15.84 -10.65
C LEU A 72 19.12 16.33 -9.28
N PRO A 73 18.06 17.16 -9.20
CA PRO A 73 17.47 17.55 -7.91
C PRO A 73 17.00 16.34 -7.10
N ILE A 74 17.29 16.33 -5.82
CA ILE A 74 16.79 15.32 -4.90
C ILE A 74 15.33 15.64 -4.55
N LEU A 75 14.49 14.61 -4.40
CA LEU A 75 13.11 14.77 -3.95
C LEU A 75 13.05 14.93 -2.43
N GLU A 76 12.34 15.94 -1.97
CA GLU A 76 11.98 16.12 -0.56
C GLU A 76 10.51 15.79 -0.36
N PHE A 77 10.23 14.82 0.52
CA PHE A 77 8.88 14.35 0.81
C PHE A 77 8.39 14.96 2.12
N SER A 78 7.17 15.45 2.09
CA SER A 78 6.40 15.84 3.26
C SER A 78 5.12 15.03 3.28
N ALA A 79 4.98 14.13 4.25
CA ALA A 79 3.81 13.26 4.34
C ALA A 79 3.56 12.81 5.78
N SER A 80 2.28 12.74 6.16
CA SER A 80 1.84 12.30 7.48
C SER A 80 0.47 11.64 7.41
N PHE A 81 0.18 10.79 8.39
CA PHE A 81 -1.18 10.28 8.61
C PHE A 81 -2.05 11.37 9.22
N GLY A 82 -3.27 11.54 8.71
CA GLY A 82 -4.30 12.38 9.31
C GLY A 82 -5.07 11.64 10.41
N GLN A 83 -5.96 12.34 11.07
CA GLN A 83 -6.81 11.76 12.13
C GLN A 83 -7.69 10.61 11.59
N ASN A 84 -8.13 10.72 10.34
CA ASN A 84 -8.91 9.69 9.66
C ASN A 84 -8.16 8.35 9.64
N GLU A 85 -6.90 8.37 9.22
CA GLU A 85 -6.06 7.18 9.11
C GLU A 85 -5.65 6.63 10.47
N LEU A 86 -5.36 7.50 11.44
CA LEU A 86 -5.01 7.08 12.79
C LEU A 86 -6.17 6.36 13.48
N GLN A 87 -7.40 6.88 13.35
CA GLN A 87 -8.61 6.23 13.87
C GLN A 87 -8.91 4.91 13.15
N MET A 88 -8.76 4.87 11.83
CA MET A 88 -8.92 3.65 11.04
C MET A 88 -7.91 2.57 11.45
N ARG A 89 -6.65 2.93 11.70
CA ARG A 89 -5.60 2.00 12.13
C ARG A 89 -5.91 1.39 13.49
N GLU A 90 -6.42 2.18 14.42
CA GLU A 90 -6.81 1.72 15.76
C GLU A 90 -7.98 0.74 15.68
N ASP A 91 -9.02 1.09 14.93
CA ASP A 91 -10.19 0.24 14.70
C ASP A 91 -9.81 -1.08 14.01
N MET A 92 -8.96 -1.00 12.99
CA MET A 92 -8.42 -2.14 12.26
C MET A 92 -7.68 -3.13 13.18
N MET A 93 -6.87 -2.63 14.11
CA MET A 93 -6.19 -3.47 15.10
C MET A 93 -7.17 -4.16 16.03
N ASN A 94 -8.15 -3.41 16.56
CA ASN A 94 -9.13 -3.93 17.51
C ASN A 94 -10.07 -4.96 16.87
N GLU A 95 -10.53 -4.69 15.64
CA GLU A 95 -11.37 -5.63 14.89
C GLU A 95 -10.61 -6.92 14.55
N ALA A 96 -9.31 -6.83 14.21
CA ALA A 96 -8.48 -8.00 13.97
C ALA A 96 -8.38 -8.89 15.21
N ALA A 97 -8.14 -8.29 16.38
CA ALA A 97 -8.10 -9.02 17.64
C ALA A 97 -9.44 -9.70 17.94
N THR A 98 -10.54 -8.96 17.81
CA THR A 98 -11.90 -9.47 18.02
C THR A 98 -12.25 -10.65 17.11
N MET A 99 -11.86 -10.58 15.83
CA MET A 99 -12.09 -11.68 14.89
C MET A 99 -11.31 -12.94 15.28
N LEU A 100 -10.05 -12.79 15.68
CA LEU A 100 -9.22 -13.92 16.11
C LEU A 100 -9.75 -14.54 17.41
N GLU A 101 -10.18 -13.73 18.38
CA GLU A 101 -10.83 -14.19 19.62
C GLU A 101 -12.10 -14.98 19.34
N ALA A 102 -12.97 -14.43 18.49
CA ALA A 102 -14.21 -15.09 18.09
C ALA A 102 -13.98 -16.40 17.33
N ALA A 103 -12.87 -16.50 16.58
CA ALA A 103 -12.44 -17.72 15.91
C ALA A 103 -11.77 -18.74 16.86
N GLY A 104 -11.60 -18.41 18.15
CA GLY A 104 -11.06 -19.32 19.18
C GLY A 104 -9.54 -19.35 19.28
N PHE A 105 -8.84 -18.44 18.61
CA PHE A 105 -7.39 -18.32 18.74
C PHE A 105 -6.98 -17.86 20.13
N LYS A 106 -5.78 -18.25 20.54
CA LYS A 106 -5.17 -17.91 21.83
C LYS A 106 -3.88 -17.13 21.63
N ASN A 107 -3.43 -16.45 22.67
CA ASN A 107 -2.17 -15.70 22.65
C ASN A 107 -2.15 -14.64 21.52
N ILE A 108 -3.24 -13.91 21.38
CA ILE A 108 -3.38 -12.87 20.34
C ILE A 108 -2.49 -11.69 20.70
N ASN A 109 -1.64 -11.30 19.75
CA ASN A 109 -0.77 -10.14 19.86
C ASN A 109 -1.16 -9.14 18.77
N ALA A 110 -2.02 -8.18 19.10
CA ALA A 110 -2.41 -7.10 18.21
C ALA A 110 -1.53 -5.87 18.46
N TYR A 111 -1.06 -5.25 17.39
CA TYR A 111 -0.21 -4.07 17.51
C TYR A 111 -0.46 -3.06 16.39
N ASN A 112 -0.33 -1.79 16.74
CA ASN A 112 -0.38 -0.67 15.80
C ASN A 112 0.90 0.17 15.97
N LYS A 113 1.85 0.01 15.05
CA LYS A 113 3.09 0.78 15.05
C LYS A 113 2.82 2.19 14.54
N GLN A 114 2.51 3.12 15.45
CA GLN A 114 2.22 4.50 15.11
C GLN A 114 3.43 5.31 14.66
N ASP A 115 4.63 4.83 14.92
CA ASP A 115 5.92 5.41 14.54
C ASP A 115 6.34 5.10 13.08
N THR A 116 5.55 4.30 12.35
CA THR A 116 5.82 4.03 10.95
C THR A 116 5.50 5.23 10.08
N HIS A 117 6.43 5.55 9.19
CA HIS A 117 6.25 6.62 8.20
C HIS A 117 5.36 6.17 7.05
N ILE A 118 4.67 7.16 6.45
CA ILE A 118 3.99 7.02 5.14
C ILE A 118 5.04 6.70 4.06
N GLY A 119 4.63 6.01 3.01
CA GLY A 119 5.50 5.67 1.87
C GLY A 119 6.17 4.30 1.96
N LEU A 120 5.67 3.42 2.83
CA LEU A 120 6.14 2.03 2.98
C LEU A 120 5.07 0.99 2.58
N GLY A 121 3.97 1.43 1.95
CA GLY A 121 2.84 0.59 1.59
C GLY A 121 2.95 -0.08 0.22
N ILE A 122 3.92 0.32 -0.60
CA ILE A 122 4.13 -0.18 -1.99
C ILE A 122 3.00 0.23 -2.95
N HIS A 123 1.96 0.88 -2.45
CA HIS A 123 0.76 1.26 -3.20
C HIS A 123 0.49 2.77 -3.10
N GLU A 124 1.55 3.57 -3.12
CA GLU A 124 1.49 5.03 -3.09
C GLU A 124 0.89 5.56 -4.40
N MET A 125 -0.10 6.46 -4.27
CA MET A 125 -0.90 6.96 -5.37
C MET A 125 -0.88 8.49 -5.43
N GLY A 126 -1.32 9.03 -6.58
CA GLY A 126 -1.77 10.42 -6.68
C GLY A 126 -0.70 11.45 -7.01
N THR A 127 0.55 11.08 -7.25
CA THR A 127 1.62 12.03 -7.61
C THR A 127 1.41 12.68 -8.99
N ALA A 128 0.64 12.02 -9.88
CA ALA A 128 0.25 12.54 -11.20
C ALA A 128 -1.24 12.27 -11.48
N ARG A 129 -2.11 12.50 -10.49
CA ARG A 129 -3.51 12.08 -10.51
C ARG A 129 -4.26 12.51 -11.76
N MET A 130 -5.16 11.64 -12.19
CA MET A 130 -6.08 11.86 -13.30
C MET A 130 -7.19 12.84 -12.92
N GLY A 131 -7.62 13.61 -13.90
CA GLY A 131 -8.78 14.50 -13.77
C GLY A 131 -9.15 15.19 -15.06
N THR A 132 -10.15 16.06 -14.99
CA THR A 132 -10.72 16.75 -16.15
C THR A 132 -10.11 18.13 -16.39
N SER A 133 -9.29 18.63 -15.47
CA SER A 133 -8.74 19.98 -15.51
C SER A 133 -7.26 20.01 -15.13
N VAL A 134 -6.48 20.71 -15.92
CA VAL A 134 -5.05 21.00 -15.64
C VAL A 134 -4.84 21.74 -14.31
N LYS A 135 -5.87 22.40 -13.78
CA LYS A 135 -5.79 23.12 -12.50
C LYS A 135 -5.68 22.18 -11.29
N ASN A 136 -6.15 20.94 -11.40
CA ASN A 136 -6.23 20.01 -10.27
C ASN A 136 -5.80 18.58 -10.61
N SER A 137 -5.25 18.36 -11.81
CA SER A 137 -4.78 17.05 -12.24
C SER A 137 -3.62 17.20 -13.24
N ILE A 138 -2.84 16.14 -13.36
CA ILE A 138 -1.68 16.08 -14.25
C ILE A 138 -2.06 15.40 -15.58
N VAL A 139 -2.87 14.35 -15.52
CA VAL A 139 -3.28 13.59 -16.69
C VAL A 139 -4.79 13.61 -16.89
N ASN A 140 -5.19 13.46 -18.15
CA ASN A 140 -6.59 13.33 -18.55
C ASN A 140 -7.09 11.88 -18.43
N LYS A 141 -8.34 11.62 -18.81
CA LYS A 141 -8.98 10.28 -18.75
C LYS A 141 -8.27 9.19 -19.56
N HIS A 142 -7.34 9.53 -20.43
CA HIS A 142 -6.54 8.60 -21.24
C HIS A 142 -5.11 8.46 -20.72
N ASN A 143 -4.84 8.85 -19.47
CA ASN A 143 -3.51 8.85 -18.87
C ASN A 143 -2.51 9.80 -19.56
N GLN A 144 -2.96 10.65 -20.47
CA GLN A 144 -2.13 11.60 -21.21
C GLN A 144 -1.93 12.85 -20.37
N VAL A 145 -0.71 13.35 -20.28
CA VAL A 145 -0.40 14.63 -19.61
C VAL A 145 -1.12 15.78 -20.31
N HIS A 146 -1.82 16.63 -19.55
CA HIS A 146 -2.63 17.71 -20.11
C HIS A 146 -1.83 18.66 -21.00
N GLU A 147 -0.63 19.02 -20.57
CA GLU A 147 0.21 20.01 -21.25
C GLU A 147 1.20 19.41 -22.26
N VAL A 148 1.42 18.09 -22.22
CA VAL A 148 2.41 17.40 -23.06
C VAL A 148 1.76 16.17 -23.70
N LYS A 149 1.20 16.35 -24.88
CA LYS A 149 0.34 15.35 -25.55
C LYS A 149 1.01 14.00 -25.86
N ASN A 150 2.32 13.96 -26.02
CA ASN A 150 3.07 12.74 -26.32
C ASN A 150 3.62 12.04 -25.05
N VAL A 151 3.19 12.48 -23.85
CA VAL A 151 3.58 11.85 -22.57
C VAL A 151 2.36 11.23 -21.92
N PHE A 152 2.52 9.98 -21.49
CA PHE A 152 1.50 9.19 -20.80
C PHE A 152 2.06 8.63 -19.49
N MET A 153 1.22 8.59 -18.46
CA MET A 153 1.53 8.00 -17.15
C MET A 153 0.72 6.73 -16.98
N THR A 154 1.38 5.59 -16.70
CA THR A 154 0.72 4.28 -16.74
C THR A 154 0.84 3.48 -15.45
N ASP A 155 1.21 4.12 -14.35
CA ASP A 155 1.32 3.52 -13.02
C ASP A 155 0.30 4.10 -12.02
N GLY A 156 0.47 3.79 -10.74
CA GLY A 156 -0.39 4.25 -9.66
C GLY A 156 -0.39 5.77 -9.44
N ALA A 157 0.58 6.48 -9.97
CA ALA A 157 0.63 7.94 -9.85
C ALA A 157 -0.64 8.64 -10.38
N VAL A 158 -1.32 8.03 -11.37
CA VAL A 158 -2.53 8.59 -11.98
C VAL A 158 -3.80 8.38 -11.14
N MET A 159 -3.78 7.48 -10.16
CA MET A 159 -4.92 7.21 -9.27
C MET A 159 -4.93 8.22 -8.13
N ALA A 160 -6.12 8.66 -7.72
CA ALA A 160 -6.26 9.59 -6.59
C ALA A 160 -5.94 8.91 -5.25
N SER A 161 -6.27 7.63 -5.13
CA SER A 161 -5.98 6.77 -3.97
C SER A 161 -6.01 5.31 -4.40
N ALA A 162 -5.37 4.42 -3.62
CA ALA A 162 -5.58 2.98 -3.68
C ALA A 162 -6.67 2.60 -2.68
N SER A 163 -7.45 1.59 -2.99
CA SER A 163 -8.31 0.96 -1.99
C SER A 163 -7.48 0.00 -1.11
N CYS A 164 -8.14 -0.82 -0.31
CA CYS A 164 -7.49 -1.81 0.56
C CYS A 164 -7.01 -3.09 -0.16
N VAL A 165 -6.98 -3.10 -1.50
CA VAL A 165 -6.57 -4.26 -2.31
C VAL A 165 -5.45 -3.90 -3.27
N ASN A 166 -4.68 -4.92 -3.69
CA ASN A 166 -3.54 -4.74 -4.59
C ASN A 166 -3.99 -4.23 -5.97
N PRO A 167 -3.40 -3.14 -6.51
CA PRO A 167 -3.97 -2.39 -7.63
C PRO A 167 -3.42 -2.78 -9.02
N SER A 168 -2.54 -3.78 -9.14
CA SER A 168 -1.83 -4.09 -10.39
C SER A 168 -2.75 -4.35 -11.57
N LEU A 169 -3.89 -5.05 -11.36
CA LEU A 169 -4.85 -5.30 -12.43
C LEU A 169 -5.47 -3.99 -12.96
N THR A 170 -5.72 -3.03 -12.07
CA THR A 170 -6.22 -1.71 -12.44
C THR A 170 -5.17 -0.95 -13.28
N TYR A 171 -3.90 -0.99 -12.90
CA TYR A 171 -2.84 -0.38 -13.71
C TYR A 171 -2.75 -0.98 -15.11
N MET A 172 -2.81 -2.31 -15.20
CA MET A 172 -2.77 -3.01 -16.50
C MET A 172 -3.94 -2.59 -17.40
N ALA A 173 -5.15 -2.52 -16.86
CA ALA A 173 -6.33 -2.09 -17.61
C ALA A 173 -6.22 -0.61 -18.07
N MET A 174 -5.75 0.26 -17.21
CA MET A 174 -5.54 1.68 -17.52
C MET A 174 -4.43 1.86 -18.55
N THR A 175 -3.34 1.09 -18.46
CA THR A 175 -2.24 1.10 -19.42
C THR A 175 -2.70 0.64 -20.80
N ALA A 176 -3.47 -0.46 -20.89
CA ALA A 176 -4.02 -0.94 -22.14
C ALA A 176 -4.90 0.12 -22.83
N ARG A 177 -5.77 0.78 -22.06
CA ARG A 177 -6.59 1.89 -22.55
C ARG A 177 -5.75 3.09 -23.04
N ALA A 178 -4.72 3.45 -22.29
CA ALA A 178 -3.82 4.54 -22.64
C ALA A 178 -3.03 4.24 -23.92
N ALA A 179 -2.53 3.01 -24.06
CA ALA A 179 -1.81 2.57 -25.24
C ALA A 179 -2.68 2.56 -26.49
N ASP A 180 -3.92 2.05 -26.40
CA ASP A 180 -4.87 2.06 -27.51
C ASP A 180 -5.17 3.50 -27.97
N PHE A 181 -5.44 4.40 -27.04
CA PHE A 181 -5.62 5.81 -27.33
C PHE A 181 -4.37 6.44 -27.97
N ALA A 182 -3.19 6.21 -27.41
CA ALA A 182 -1.94 6.78 -27.94
C ALA A 182 -1.67 6.30 -29.39
N VAL A 183 -1.85 5.01 -29.67
CA VAL A 183 -1.72 4.46 -31.05
C VAL A 183 -2.73 5.06 -32.00
N SER A 184 -3.98 5.25 -31.55
CA SER A 184 -5.02 5.89 -32.34
C SER A 184 -4.66 7.34 -32.71
N GLU A 185 -4.19 8.13 -31.72
CA GLU A 185 -3.80 9.53 -31.95
C GLU A 185 -2.51 9.65 -32.79
N LEU A 186 -1.56 8.71 -32.62
CA LEU A 186 -0.37 8.67 -33.46
C LEU A 186 -0.71 8.43 -34.94
N LYS A 187 -1.63 7.49 -35.23
CA LYS A 187 -2.12 7.23 -36.61
C LYS A 187 -2.79 8.47 -37.22
N LYS A 188 -3.44 9.31 -36.41
CA LYS A 188 -4.05 10.58 -36.83
C LYS A 188 -3.04 11.74 -36.91
N LYS A 189 -1.78 11.52 -36.55
CA LYS A 189 -0.72 12.55 -36.44
C LYS A 189 -1.07 13.68 -35.44
N ASN A 190 -1.73 13.31 -34.33
CA ASN A 190 -2.11 14.23 -33.24
C ASN A 190 -1.07 14.23 -32.09
N LEU A 191 -0.11 13.30 -32.12
CA LEU A 191 0.99 13.17 -31.16
C LEU A 191 2.31 13.59 -31.80
#